data_0b8162851f3bcfe43283da068eafd0d7
#
_entry.id   0b8162851f3bcfe43283da068eafd0d7
#
_cell.length_a   1.000
_cell.length_b   1.000
_cell.length_c   1.000
_cell.angle_alpha   90.00
_cell.angle_beta   90.00
_cell.angle_gamma   90.00
#
_symmetry.space_group_name_H-M   'P 1'
#
loop_
_entity.id
_entity.type
_entity.pdbx_description
1 polymer ?
#
loop_
_entity_poly.entity_id
_entity_poly.type
_entity_poly.pdbx_seq_one_letter_code
_entity_poly.pdbx_strand_id
1 'polypeptide(L)'
;MSRGPGSPLSFLLTGWAWLLLTALVGLATFLGVVRGSPLPPGLRMLHVHGALVGGMLQLLTGLALAALELVGHETKRPGHLGLFIGLNLAALGLASGSWLRDSNLILIGGLFLLLSLLPMSRHMVQALRTCPGWTPLAALFLGISLTGLFGTVVLGGFLAGAWFPTWHGMLRLGHLHAGLLLFLTMGMVGTIQLALPPLLNRPLRSTGAGQIVLLLLPSGAAGLLTGFMLSSVHIQLTAGICLLVTLALCVWNLLSTWSQAGQPGSVATDHLLTALFFLLIMEVTGMAVGLNVLWTPPLMPYGTLHLVAYTHTAFIGFLLQAIVGGLAYAVPRLLAVRRVTSQKKRPAYREQLEHIMDRWRAIQVSCLSFGTLGLVLVPSLTWNFPLTSSWVHTAVWTSVGLLLSSLTLLTMKIAQAVGTHPTGERAARN
;
A
#
# COMPACT_ATOMS: atom_id res chain seq x y z
N MET A 1 -5.56 -21.81 -19.20
CA MET A 1 -5.22 -20.61 -18.37
C MET A 1 -3.73 -20.60 -18.10
N SER A 2 -3.02 -19.51 -18.41
CA SER A 2 -1.57 -19.45 -18.35
C SER A 2 -1.08 -19.52 -16.88
N ARG A 3 -0.31 -20.56 -16.57
CA ARG A 3 0.43 -20.68 -15.29
C ARG A 3 1.77 -19.91 -15.32
N GLY A 4 1.96 -19.07 -16.35
CA GLY A 4 3.24 -18.41 -16.61
C GLY A 4 3.51 -17.18 -15.72
N PRO A 5 4.78 -16.71 -15.69
CA PRO A 5 5.15 -15.44 -15.13
C PRO A 5 4.32 -14.31 -15.78
N GLY A 6 3.93 -13.31 -15.00
CA GLY A 6 2.99 -12.24 -15.43
C GLY A 6 1.52 -12.48 -15.05
N SER A 7 1.21 -13.55 -14.35
CA SER A 7 -0.12 -13.74 -13.76
C SER A 7 -0.33 -12.83 -12.55
N PRO A 8 -1.58 -12.41 -12.20
CA PRO A 8 -1.83 -11.63 -10.98
C PRO A 8 -1.18 -12.26 -9.74
N LEU A 9 -1.23 -13.57 -9.61
CA LEU A 9 -0.59 -14.28 -8.49
C LEU A 9 0.93 -14.09 -8.47
N SER A 10 1.60 -14.01 -9.64
CA SER A 10 3.05 -13.74 -9.69
C SER A 10 3.39 -12.36 -9.12
N PHE A 11 2.60 -11.33 -9.46
CA PHE A 11 2.78 -9.99 -8.89
C PHE A 11 2.54 -9.99 -7.37
N LEU A 12 1.50 -10.68 -6.90
CA LEU A 12 1.18 -10.76 -5.47
C LEU A 12 2.28 -11.47 -4.68
N LEU A 13 2.79 -12.59 -5.17
CA LEU A 13 3.85 -13.35 -4.48
C LEU A 13 5.19 -12.62 -4.52
N THR A 14 5.56 -12.04 -5.66
CA THR A 14 6.82 -11.28 -5.78
C THR A 14 6.78 -10.00 -4.98
N GLY A 15 5.67 -9.25 -5.04
CA GLY A 15 5.49 -8.05 -4.23
C GLY A 15 5.53 -8.37 -2.72
N TRP A 16 4.93 -9.48 -2.30
CA TRP A 16 5.01 -9.94 -0.92
C TRP A 16 6.46 -10.31 -0.51
N ALA A 17 7.20 -11.00 -1.37
CA ALA A 17 8.62 -11.31 -1.13
C ALA A 17 9.48 -10.04 -0.98
N TRP A 18 9.25 -9.02 -1.83
CA TRP A 18 9.89 -7.71 -1.71
C TRP A 18 9.57 -7.03 -0.37
N LEU A 19 8.31 -7.06 0.07
CA LEU A 19 7.94 -6.50 1.38
C LEU A 19 8.64 -7.20 2.53
N LEU A 20 8.72 -8.53 2.53
CA LEU A 20 9.44 -9.28 3.55
C LEU A 20 10.93 -8.95 3.55
N LEU A 21 11.57 -8.92 2.38
CA LEU A 21 12.98 -8.55 2.25
C LEU A 21 13.25 -7.14 2.80
N THR A 22 12.42 -6.18 2.42
CA THR A 22 12.56 -4.80 2.86
C THR A 22 12.20 -4.59 4.33
N ALA A 23 11.30 -5.40 4.90
CA ALA A 23 11.07 -5.42 6.35
C ALA A 23 12.33 -5.84 7.12
N LEU A 24 13.09 -6.83 6.61
CA LEU A 24 14.39 -7.22 7.19
C LEU A 24 15.42 -6.09 7.05
N VAL A 25 15.47 -5.40 5.91
CA VAL A 25 16.35 -4.23 5.72
C VAL A 25 15.95 -3.10 6.67
N GLY A 26 14.66 -2.86 6.86
CA GLY A 26 14.13 -1.88 7.84
C GLY A 26 14.53 -2.24 9.27
N LEU A 27 14.40 -3.51 9.64
CA LEU A 27 14.83 -4.02 10.95
C LEU A 27 16.35 -3.84 11.14
N ALA A 28 17.16 -4.16 10.14
CA ALA A 28 18.62 -3.94 10.19
C ALA A 28 18.96 -2.45 10.35
N THR A 29 18.24 -1.58 9.62
CA THR A 29 18.37 -0.11 9.75
C THR A 29 18.06 0.34 11.17
N PHE A 30 16.95 -0.14 11.73
CA PHE A 30 16.55 0.18 13.09
C PHE A 30 17.56 -0.30 14.12
N LEU A 31 18.06 -1.54 14.01
CA LEU A 31 19.09 -2.09 14.88
C LEU A 31 20.37 -1.26 14.87
N GLY A 32 20.79 -0.78 13.68
CA GLY A 32 21.94 0.11 13.56
C GLY A 32 21.73 1.43 14.31
N VAL A 33 20.54 2.04 14.19
CA VAL A 33 20.22 3.28 14.92
C VAL A 33 20.25 3.04 16.44
N VAL A 34 19.61 1.98 16.92
CA VAL A 34 19.55 1.67 18.37
C VAL A 34 20.93 1.39 18.97
N ARG A 35 21.81 0.74 18.20
CA ARG A 35 23.17 0.42 18.63
C ARG A 35 24.17 1.57 18.45
N GLY A 36 23.74 2.72 17.90
CA GLY A 36 24.62 3.81 17.53
C GLY A 36 25.67 3.44 16.48
N SER A 37 25.41 2.36 15.71
CA SER A 37 26.34 1.89 14.68
C SER A 37 26.17 2.73 13.41
N PRO A 38 27.27 3.09 12.71
CA PRO A 38 27.17 3.80 11.44
C PRO A 38 26.46 2.93 10.41
N LEU A 39 25.38 3.45 9.83
CA LEU A 39 24.62 2.75 8.79
C LEU A 39 25.18 3.08 7.41
N PRO A 40 25.20 2.11 6.49
CA PRO A 40 25.46 2.40 5.08
C PRO A 40 24.48 3.47 4.56
N PRO A 41 24.98 4.56 3.95
CA PRO A 41 24.14 5.71 3.58
C PRO A 41 22.97 5.39 2.65
N GLY A 42 23.13 4.37 1.79
CA GLY A 42 22.08 3.89 0.86
C GLY A 42 20.99 3.03 1.49
N LEU A 43 21.20 2.50 2.71
CA LEU A 43 20.32 1.49 3.32
C LEU A 43 18.88 1.98 3.49
N ARG A 44 18.70 3.23 3.94
CA ARG A 44 17.38 3.83 4.10
C ARG A 44 16.64 3.97 2.76
N MET A 45 17.33 4.42 1.71
CA MET A 45 16.73 4.56 0.37
C MET A 45 16.38 3.20 -0.23
N LEU A 46 17.26 2.20 -0.06
CA LEU A 46 17.01 0.82 -0.43
C LEU A 46 15.74 0.27 0.24
N HIS A 47 15.61 0.47 1.56
CA HIS A 47 14.42 0.07 2.30
C HIS A 47 13.16 0.71 1.73
N VAL A 48 13.16 2.02 1.53
CA VAL A 48 11.98 2.77 1.05
C VAL A 48 11.61 2.38 -0.39
N HIS A 49 12.56 2.44 -1.35
CA HIS A 49 12.25 2.13 -2.74
C HIS A 49 11.92 0.65 -2.96
N GLY A 50 12.61 -0.25 -2.26
CA GLY A 50 12.30 -1.68 -2.32
C GLY A 50 10.91 -2.00 -1.77
N ALA A 51 10.51 -1.36 -0.66
CA ALA A 51 9.16 -1.53 -0.10
C ALA A 51 8.08 -0.93 -1.01
N LEU A 52 8.29 0.28 -1.55
CA LEU A 52 7.28 0.98 -2.33
C LEU A 52 7.15 0.45 -3.76
N VAL A 53 8.27 0.27 -4.47
CA VAL A 53 8.24 -0.15 -5.88
C VAL A 53 8.28 -1.68 -5.99
N GLY A 54 9.20 -2.34 -5.31
CA GLY A 54 9.27 -3.79 -5.28
C GLY A 54 8.06 -4.44 -4.61
N GLY A 55 7.62 -3.89 -3.47
CA GLY A 55 6.51 -4.39 -2.67
C GLY A 55 5.15 -3.81 -3.07
N MET A 56 4.84 -2.61 -2.58
CA MET A 56 3.51 -2.01 -2.63
C MET A 56 2.96 -1.87 -4.06
N LEU A 57 3.76 -1.34 -5.00
CA LEU A 57 3.33 -1.17 -6.39
C LEU A 57 3.03 -2.51 -7.06
N GLN A 58 3.88 -3.52 -6.86
CA GLN A 58 3.61 -4.86 -7.42
C GLN A 58 2.35 -5.49 -6.83
N LEU A 59 2.13 -5.34 -5.52
CA LEU A 59 0.93 -5.85 -4.86
C LEU A 59 -0.32 -5.12 -5.35
N LEU A 60 -0.31 -3.80 -5.46
CA LEU A 60 -1.42 -3.02 -6.02
C LEU A 60 -1.72 -3.44 -7.48
N THR A 61 -0.66 -3.60 -8.29
CA THR A 61 -0.81 -4.09 -9.67
C THR A 61 -1.42 -5.50 -9.69
N GLY A 62 -0.91 -6.39 -8.85
CA GLY A 62 -1.45 -7.75 -8.72
C GLY A 62 -2.90 -7.79 -8.29
N LEU A 63 -3.30 -6.95 -7.32
CA LEU A 63 -4.70 -6.83 -6.86
C LEU A 63 -5.61 -6.25 -7.95
N ALA A 64 -5.17 -5.24 -8.69
CA ALA A 64 -5.93 -4.68 -9.81
C ALA A 64 -6.15 -5.72 -10.93
N LEU A 65 -5.09 -6.44 -11.32
CA LEU A 65 -5.19 -7.53 -12.31
C LEU A 65 -6.04 -8.70 -11.80
N ALA A 66 -5.97 -9.01 -10.48
CA ALA A 66 -6.82 -10.02 -9.87
C ALA A 66 -8.30 -9.63 -9.93
N ALA A 67 -8.61 -8.38 -9.64
CA ALA A 67 -9.98 -7.88 -9.74
C ALA A 67 -10.53 -8.03 -11.16
N LEU A 68 -9.72 -7.72 -12.18
CA LEU A 68 -10.08 -7.90 -13.59
C LEU A 68 -10.35 -9.37 -13.94
N GLU A 69 -9.47 -10.28 -13.50
CA GLU A 69 -9.61 -11.72 -13.77
C GLU A 69 -10.86 -12.28 -13.08
N LEU A 70 -11.19 -11.80 -11.88
CA LEU A 70 -12.34 -12.27 -11.10
C LEU A 70 -13.70 -11.79 -11.66
N VAL A 71 -13.73 -10.66 -12.36
CA VAL A 71 -14.94 -10.15 -13.04
C VAL A 71 -15.19 -10.87 -14.40
N GLY A 72 -14.36 -11.82 -14.78
CA GLY A 72 -14.54 -12.64 -15.98
C GLY A 72 -13.85 -12.09 -17.22
N HIS A 73 -12.99 -11.11 -17.05
CA HIS A 73 -12.13 -10.63 -18.14
C HIS A 73 -11.03 -11.68 -18.38
N GLU A 74 -11.14 -12.46 -19.43
CA GLU A 74 -10.06 -13.37 -19.84
C GLU A 74 -8.82 -12.55 -20.21
N THR A 75 -7.91 -12.43 -19.26
CA THR A 75 -6.62 -11.73 -19.45
C THR A 75 -5.59 -12.64 -20.14
N LYS A 76 -5.98 -13.29 -21.23
CA LYS A 76 -5.04 -14.00 -22.12
C LYS A 76 -4.18 -13.02 -22.90
N ARG A 77 -3.32 -12.22 -22.21
CA ARG A 77 -2.57 -11.18 -22.94
C ARG A 77 -1.09 -11.25 -22.68
N PRO A 78 -0.27 -11.28 -23.72
CA PRO A 78 1.21 -11.31 -23.62
C PRO A 78 1.82 -10.09 -22.91
N GLY A 79 1.04 -8.99 -22.77
CA GLY A 79 1.50 -7.75 -22.13
C GLY A 79 1.76 -7.84 -20.62
N HIS A 80 1.17 -8.80 -19.91
CA HIS A 80 1.39 -8.92 -18.47
C HIS A 80 2.80 -9.41 -18.12
N LEU A 81 3.43 -10.23 -18.96
CA LEU A 81 4.81 -10.65 -18.75
C LEU A 81 5.77 -9.46 -18.87
N GLY A 82 5.60 -8.62 -19.89
CA GLY A 82 6.40 -7.40 -20.05
C GLY A 82 6.24 -6.43 -18.87
N LEU A 83 5.00 -6.24 -18.39
CA LEU A 83 4.72 -5.45 -17.20
C LEU A 83 5.42 -6.04 -15.95
N PHE A 84 5.34 -7.36 -15.74
CA PHE A 84 5.99 -8.04 -14.63
C PHE A 84 7.53 -7.87 -14.66
N ILE A 85 8.14 -8.10 -15.82
CA ILE A 85 9.58 -7.92 -16.02
C ILE A 85 9.97 -6.46 -15.80
N GLY A 86 9.24 -5.51 -16.40
CA GLY A 86 9.53 -4.09 -16.29
C GLY A 86 9.46 -3.58 -14.84
N LEU A 87 8.46 -3.97 -14.06
CA LEU A 87 8.36 -3.59 -12.65
C LEU A 87 9.48 -4.21 -11.79
N ASN A 88 9.91 -5.45 -12.09
CA ASN A 88 11.02 -6.05 -11.36
C ASN A 88 12.36 -5.40 -11.73
N LEU A 89 12.59 -5.05 -13.00
CA LEU A 89 13.78 -4.31 -13.42
C LEU A 89 13.80 -2.90 -12.80
N ALA A 90 12.63 -2.23 -12.72
CA ALA A 90 12.48 -0.96 -12.02
C ALA A 90 12.84 -1.09 -10.53
N ALA A 91 12.30 -2.10 -9.85
CA ALA A 91 12.58 -2.34 -8.43
C ALA A 91 14.07 -2.63 -8.20
N LEU A 92 14.67 -3.48 -9.00
CA LEU A 92 16.11 -3.80 -8.93
C LEU A 92 16.98 -2.58 -9.22
N GLY A 93 16.67 -1.81 -10.27
CA GLY A 93 17.42 -0.60 -10.62
C GLY A 93 17.37 0.46 -9.51
N LEU A 94 16.16 0.73 -8.98
CA LEU A 94 15.98 1.66 -7.86
C LEU A 94 16.65 1.17 -6.57
N ALA A 95 16.53 -0.12 -6.24
CA ALA A 95 17.17 -0.70 -5.07
C ALA A 95 18.68 -0.67 -5.16
N SER A 96 19.27 -1.11 -6.29
CA SER A 96 20.71 -1.11 -6.53
C SER A 96 21.26 0.31 -6.58
N GLY A 97 20.61 1.21 -7.31
CA GLY A 97 21.00 2.62 -7.38
C GLY A 97 20.95 3.32 -6.04
N SER A 98 19.93 3.01 -5.23
CA SER A 98 19.81 3.52 -3.85
C SER A 98 20.93 3.00 -2.95
N TRP A 99 21.25 1.71 -3.03
CA TRP A 99 22.33 1.09 -2.26
C TRP A 99 23.70 1.65 -2.63
N LEU A 100 23.98 1.69 -3.93
CA LEU A 100 25.27 2.16 -4.48
C LEU A 100 25.37 3.70 -4.51
N ARG A 101 24.28 4.41 -4.27
CA ARG A 101 24.16 5.87 -4.45
C ARG A 101 24.48 6.32 -5.88
N ASP A 102 24.10 5.49 -6.85
CA ASP A 102 24.32 5.74 -8.27
C ASP A 102 23.05 6.31 -8.91
N SER A 103 23.10 7.59 -9.26
CA SER A 103 21.98 8.30 -9.89
C SER A 103 21.59 7.72 -11.24
N ASN A 104 22.54 7.16 -12.02
CA ASN A 104 22.23 6.58 -13.32
C ASN A 104 21.38 5.31 -13.17
N LEU A 105 21.71 4.46 -12.19
CA LEU A 105 20.90 3.27 -11.90
C LEU A 105 19.51 3.65 -11.40
N ILE A 106 19.38 4.71 -10.60
CA ILE A 106 18.08 5.24 -10.16
C ILE A 106 17.27 5.74 -11.37
N LEU A 107 17.88 6.50 -12.28
CA LEU A 107 17.23 7.00 -13.49
C LEU A 107 16.82 5.86 -14.43
N ILE A 108 17.66 4.86 -14.62
CA ILE A 108 17.34 3.66 -15.41
C ILE A 108 16.17 2.90 -14.77
N GLY A 109 16.17 2.70 -13.46
CA GLY A 109 15.06 2.09 -12.74
C GLY A 109 13.76 2.89 -12.89
N GLY A 110 13.83 4.22 -12.80
CA GLY A 110 12.72 5.14 -13.07
C GLY A 110 12.20 5.03 -14.50
N LEU A 111 13.07 4.90 -15.49
CA LEU A 111 12.70 4.69 -16.90
C LEU A 111 11.94 3.37 -17.09
N PHE A 112 12.43 2.25 -16.54
CA PHE A 112 11.70 0.99 -16.57
C PHE A 112 10.32 1.10 -15.92
N LEU A 113 10.22 1.87 -14.83
CA LEU A 113 8.94 2.13 -14.19
C LEU A 113 7.99 2.92 -15.11
N LEU A 114 8.45 4.00 -15.74
CA LEU A 114 7.65 4.78 -16.71
C LEU A 114 7.20 3.92 -17.89
N LEU A 115 8.08 3.13 -18.47
CA LEU A 115 7.74 2.22 -19.55
C LEU A 115 6.69 1.18 -19.14
N SER A 116 6.73 0.72 -17.89
CA SER A 116 5.75 -0.22 -17.34
C SER A 116 4.36 0.42 -17.14
N LEU A 117 4.26 1.74 -16.99
CA LEU A 117 2.97 2.43 -16.87
C LEU A 117 2.15 2.37 -18.16
N LEU A 118 2.77 2.32 -19.34
CA LEU A 118 2.06 2.28 -20.62
C LEU A 118 1.15 1.04 -20.75
N PRO A 119 1.66 -0.20 -20.59
CA PRO A 119 0.78 -1.37 -20.63
C PRO A 119 -0.23 -1.39 -19.48
N MET A 120 0.14 -0.89 -18.30
CA MET A 120 -0.76 -0.83 -17.14
C MET A 120 -1.93 0.12 -17.42
N SER A 121 -1.69 1.33 -17.94
CA SER A 121 -2.73 2.28 -18.34
C SER A 121 -3.63 1.72 -19.44
N ARG A 122 -3.05 1.05 -20.43
CA ARG A 122 -3.82 0.39 -21.50
C ARG A 122 -4.76 -0.69 -20.94
N HIS A 123 -4.28 -1.52 -20.02
CA HIS A 123 -5.12 -2.54 -19.38
C HIS A 123 -6.25 -1.90 -18.58
N MET A 124 -5.97 -0.82 -17.87
CA MET A 124 -6.97 -0.07 -17.11
C MET A 124 -8.05 0.52 -18.01
N VAL A 125 -7.66 1.24 -19.07
CA VAL A 125 -8.62 1.82 -20.04
C VAL A 125 -9.48 0.74 -20.72
N GLN A 126 -8.87 -0.40 -21.00
CA GLN A 126 -9.58 -1.51 -21.61
C GLN A 126 -10.58 -2.14 -20.66
N ALA A 127 -10.20 -2.30 -19.37
CA ALA A 127 -11.08 -2.78 -18.31
C ALA A 127 -12.29 -1.85 -18.13
N LEU A 128 -12.06 -0.53 -18.11
CA LEU A 128 -13.12 0.48 -18.08
C LEU A 128 -14.16 0.32 -19.19
N ARG A 129 -13.71 -0.05 -20.40
CA ARG A 129 -14.58 -0.16 -21.57
C ARG A 129 -15.36 -1.48 -21.63
N THR A 130 -14.90 -2.51 -20.97
CA THR A 130 -15.36 -3.89 -21.23
C THR A 130 -15.88 -4.63 -20.00
N CYS A 131 -15.67 -4.14 -18.79
CA CYS A 131 -16.15 -4.77 -17.56
C CYS A 131 -17.38 -4.04 -17.01
N PRO A 132 -18.60 -4.56 -17.21
CA PRO A 132 -19.82 -3.96 -16.69
C PRO A 132 -19.91 -3.99 -15.16
N GLY A 133 -19.19 -4.89 -14.49
CA GLY A 133 -19.16 -5.00 -13.03
C GLY A 133 -18.19 -4.03 -12.33
N TRP A 134 -17.35 -3.32 -13.06
CA TRP A 134 -16.52 -2.27 -12.50
C TRP A 134 -17.34 -1.02 -12.27
N THR A 135 -17.42 -0.54 -11.05
CA THR A 135 -17.96 0.77 -10.83
C THR A 135 -17.04 1.77 -11.55
N PRO A 136 -17.56 2.61 -12.47
CA PRO A 136 -16.76 3.62 -13.17
C PRO A 136 -15.94 4.48 -12.21
N LEU A 137 -16.45 4.64 -10.99
CA LEU A 137 -15.82 5.35 -9.89
C LEU A 137 -14.47 4.74 -9.47
N ALA A 138 -14.41 3.43 -9.18
CA ALA A 138 -13.16 2.77 -8.75
C ALA A 138 -12.08 2.86 -9.83
N ALA A 139 -12.49 2.76 -11.09
CA ALA A 139 -11.59 2.87 -12.22
C ALA A 139 -11.05 4.30 -12.42
N LEU A 140 -11.84 5.34 -12.13
CA LEU A 140 -11.36 6.72 -12.13
C LEU A 140 -10.33 6.95 -11.00
N PHE A 141 -10.56 6.41 -9.79
CA PHE A 141 -9.56 6.44 -8.72
C PHE A 141 -8.23 5.83 -9.16
N LEU A 142 -8.28 4.66 -9.78
CA LEU A 142 -7.08 3.98 -10.28
C LEU A 142 -6.40 4.75 -11.43
N GLY A 143 -7.18 5.40 -12.30
CA GLY A 143 -6.65 6.27 -13.38
C GLY A 143 -5.88 7.47 -12.82
N ILE A 144 -6.45 8.18 -11.84
CA ILE A 144 -5.77 9.29 -11.15
C ILE A 144 -4.54 8.78 -10.39
N SER A 145 -4.63 7.60 -9.77
CA SER A 145 -3.48 6.97 -9.10
C SER A 145 -2.31 6.74 -10.07
N LEU A 146 -2.57 6.27 -11.30
CA LEU A 146 -1.51 6.10 -12.31
C LEU A 146 -0.90 7.43 -12.73
N THR A 147 -1.71 8.49 -12.85
CA THR A 147 -1.21 9.85 -13.12
C THR A 147 -0.34 10.35 -11.96
N GLY A 148 -0.75 10.09 -10.71
CA GLY A 148 0.03 10.37 -9.51
C GLY A 148 1.38 9.64 -9.50
N LEU A 149 1.39 8.36 -9.90
CA LEU A 149 2.62 7.58 -10.02
C LEU A 149 3.55 8.15 -11.09
N PHE A 150 3.02 8.52 -12.26
CA PHE A 150 3.80 9.20 -13.32
C PHE A 150 4.47 10.47 -12.78
N GLY A 151 3.69 11.36 -12.14
CA GLY A 151 4.23 12.59 -11.52
C GLY A 151 5.30 12.30 -10.46
N THR A 152 5.08 11.28 -9.62
CA THR A 152 6.05 10.83 -8.61
C THR A 152 7.37 10.41 -9.25
N VAL A 153 7.34 9.61 -10.31
CA VAL A 153 8.56 9.14 -10.99
C VAL A 153 9.30 10.29 -11.66
N VAL A 154 8.60 11.23 -12.29
CA VAL A 154 9.20 12.43 -12.90
C VAL A 154 9.89 13.29 -11.84
N LEU A 155 9.23 13.57 -10.72
CA LEU A 155 9.82 14.31 -9.59
C LEU A 155 11.04 13.57 -8.99
N GLY A 156 10.96 12.24 -8.88
CA GLY A 156 12.07 11.40 -8.46
C GLY A 156 13.27 11.48 -9.43
N GLY A 157 13.01 11.54 -10.73
CA GLY A 157 14.04 11.74 -11.76
C GLY A 157 14.76 13.10 -11.59
N PHE A 158 14.00 14.17 -11.34
CA PHE A 158 14.58 15.51 -11.09
C PHE A 158 15.47 15.51 -9.84
N LEU A 159 15.07 14.79 -8.81
CA LEU A 159 15.87 14.65 -7.57
C LEU A 159 17.16 13.83 -7.83
N ALA A 160 17.06 12.69 -8.51
CA ALA A 160 18.19 11.82 -8.80
C ALA A 160 19.21 12.48 -9.71
N GLY A 161 18.74 13.22 -10.72
CA GLY A 161 19.58 13.99 -11.64
C GLY A 161 20.15 15.28 -11.08
N ALA A 162 19.69 15.70 -9.87
CA ALA A 162 20.02 16.98 -9.25
C ALA A 162 19.84 18.19 -10.22
N TRP A 163 18.83 18.11 -11.12
CA TRP A 163 18.64 19.11 -12.17
C TRP A 163 18.19 20.48 -11.65
N PHE A 164 17.57 20.52 -10.47
CA PHE A 164 17.09 21.76 -9.83
C PHE A 164 17.55 21.83 -8.36
N PRO A 165 18.84 22.07 -8.10
CA PRO A 165 19.40 22.00 -6.74
C PRO A 165 18.77 23.00 -5.77
N THR A 166 18.40 24.21 -6.22
CA THR A 166 17.73 25.22 -5.42
C THR A 166 16.32 24.83 -4.97
N TRP A 167 15.67 23.91 -5.69
CA TRP A 167 14.32 23.41 -5.42
C TRP A 167 14.29 22.04 -4.76
N HIS A 168 15.47 21.50 -4.40
CA HIS A 168 15.60 20.13 -3.91
C HIS A 168 14.62 19.79 -2.76
N GLY A 169 14.48 20.68 -1.77
CA GLY A 169 13.56 20.47 -0.65
C GLY A 169 12.09 20.38 -1.07
N MET A 170 11.67 21.28 -1.95
CA MET A 170 10.30 21.32 -2.47
C MET A 170 10.01 20.11 -3.36
N LEU A 171 10.93 19.76 -4.26
CA LEU A 171 10.82 18.58 -5.12
C LEU A 171 10.75 17.30 -4.30
N ARG A 172 11.51 17.19 -3.23
CA ARG A 172 11.48 16.06 -2.31
C ARG A 172 10.12 15.93 -1.62
N LEU A 173 9.58 17.03 -1.08
CA LEU A 173 8.24 17.03 -0.49
C LEU A 173 7.17 16.69 -1.55
N GLY A 174 7.29 17.26 -2.75
CA GLY A 174 6.42 16.96 -3.87
C GLY A 174 6.45 15.49 -4.25
N HIS A 175 7.63 14.91 -4.42
CA HIS A 175 7.82 13.48 -4.73
C HIS A 175 7.17 12.57 -3.66
N LEU A 176 7.41 12.85 -2.39
CA LEU A 176 6.88 12.05 -1.28
C LEU A 176 5.35 12.10 -1.23
N HIS A 177 4.76 13.30 -1.31
CA HIS A 177 3.32 13.46 -1.16
C HIS A 177 2.55 13.11 -2.44
N ALA A 178 3.10 13.34 -3.64
CA ALA A 178 2.52 12.81 -4.87
C ALA A 178 2.48 11.28 -4.83
N GLY A 179 3.57 10.63 -4.38
CA GLY A 179 3.63 9.18 -4.19
C GLY A 179 2.64 8.68 -3.14
N LEU A 180 2.57 9.33 -1.99
CA LEU A 180 1.69 8.89 -0.91
C LEU A 180 0.21 9.18 -1.20
N LEU A 181 -0.14 10.41 -1.58
CA LEU A 181 -1.53 10.83 -1.71
C LEU A 181 -2.12 10.53 -3.08
N LEU A 182 -1.47 11.00 -4.17
CA LEU A 182 -2.02 10.83 -5.52
C LEU A 182 -1.83 9.43 -6.07
N PHE A 183 -0.77 8.71 -5.69
CA PHE A 183 -0.58 7.34 -6.16
C PHE A 183 -1.14 6.32 -5.15
N LEU A 184 -0.52 6.17 -3.98
CA LEU A 184 -0.84 5.05 -3.07
C LEU A 184 -2.22 5.22 -2.42
N THR A 185 -2.55 6.39 -1.88
CA THR A 185 -3.85 6.60 -1.21
C THR A 185 -5.00 6.55 -2.21
N MET A 186 -4.89 7.22 -3.36
CA MET A 186 -5.91 7.15 -4.42
C MET A 186 -6.10 5.72 -4.91
N GLY A 187 -5.01 5.01 -5.21
CA GLY A 187 -5.05 3.63 -5.70
C GLY A 187 -5.66 2.68 -4.67
N MET A 188 -5.32 2.85 -3.39
CA MET A 188 -5.84 2.02 -2.31
C MET A 188 -7.32 2.30 -2.03
N VAL A 189 -7.74 3.56 -1.97
CA VAL A 189 -9.16 3.95 -1.83
C VAL A 189 -9.99 3.37 -2.98
N GLY A 190 -9.49 3.47 -4.22
CA GLY A 190 -10.13 2.85 -5.38
C GLY A 190 -10.22 1.33 -5.26
N THR A 191 -9.15 0.68 -4.81
CA THR A 191 -9.11 -0.77 -4.61
C THR A 191 -10.07 -1.23 -3.50
N ILE A 192 -10.16 -0.49 -2.39
CA ILE A 192 -11.11 -0.80 -1.31
C ILE A 192 -12.55 -0.63 -1.80
N GLN A 193 -12.86 0.44 -2.51
CA GLN A 193 -14.19 0.65 -3.09
C GLN A 193 -14.57 -0.41 -4.12
N LEU A 194 -13.58 -1.03 -4.77
CA LEU A 194 -13.80 -2.14 -5.68
C LEU A 194 -14.00 -3.48 -4.95
N ALA A 195 -13.24 -3.74 -3.89
CA ALA A 195 -13.20 -5.03 -3.18
C ALA A 195 -14.30 -5.16 -2.12
N LEU A 196 -14.63 -4.08 -1.41
CA LEU A 196 -15.53 -4.12 -0.26
C LEU A 196 -16.99 -4.46 -0.64
N PRO A 197 -17.60 -3.88 -1.69
CA PRO A 197 -18.97 -4.21 -2.07
C PRO A 197 -19.21 -5.70 -2.38
N PRO A 198 -18.40 -6.37 -3.22
CA PRO A 198 -18.57 -7.81 -3.47
C PRO A 198 -18.20 -8.67 -2.25
N LEU A 199 -17.33 -8.19 -1.36
CA LEU A 199 -17.01 -8.87 -0.10
C LEU A 199 -18.22 -8.84 0.86
N LEU A 200 -18.98 -7.75 0.84
CA LEU A 200 -20.16 -7.54 1.68
C LEU A 200 -21.49 -7.98 1.01
N ASN A 201 -21.46 -8.42 -0.25
CA ASN A 201 -22.64 -8.65 -1.09
C ASN A 201 -23.60 -7.44 -1.08
N ARG A 202 -23.07 -6.24 -1.09
CA ARG A 202 -23.85 -4.99 -1.01
C ARG A 202 -23.16 -3.85 -1.77
N PRO A 203 -23.92 -3.02 -2.54
CA PRO A 203 -23.36 -1.83 -3.16
C PRO A 203 -22.91 -0.81 -2.11
N LEU A 204 -22.06 0.13 -2.50
CA LEU A 204 -21.69 1.28 -1.66
C LEU A 204 -22.96 2.04 -1.22
N ARG A 205 -23.00 2.46 0.04
CA ARG A 205 -24.12 3.22 0.60
C ARG A 205 -24.41 4.50 -0.22
N SER A 206 -23.36 5.20 -0.62
CA SER A 206 -23.50 6.44 -1.39
C SER A 206 -22.42 6.52 -2.48
N THR A 207 -22.86 6.41 -3.72
CA THR A 207 -22.01 6.67 -4.88
C THR A 207 -21.67 8.16 -5.00
N GLY A 208 -22.57 9.06 -4.60
CA GLY A 208 -22.35 10.51 -4.55
C GLY A 208 -21.22 10.89 -3.59
N ALA A 209 -21.17 10.30 -2.40
CA ALA A 209 -20.04 10.49 -1.49
C ALA A 209 -18.71 10.03 -2.12
N GLY A 210 -18.71 8.89 -2.82
CA GLY A 210 -17.56 8.44 -3.57
C GLY A 210 -17.11 9.41 -4.66
N GLN A 211 -18.05 10.04 -5.37
CA GLN A 211 -17.76 11.07 -6.40
C GLN A 211 -17.16 12.34 -5.79
N ILE A 212 -17.67 12.77 -4.63
CA ILE A 212 -17.11 13.91 -3.90
C ILE A 212 -15.67 13.59 -3.47
N VAL A 213 -15.42 12.41 -2.94
CA VAL A 213 -14.06 11.96 -2.57
C VAL A 213 -13.15 11.92 -3.80
N LEU A 214 -13.63 11.42 -4.96
CA LEU A 214 -12.88 11.40 -6.21
C LEU A 214 -12.44 12.80 -6.66
N LEU A 215 -13.25 13.81 -6.42
CA LEU A 215 -12.93 15.21 -6.78
C LEU A 215 -12.02 15.86 -5.73
N LEU A 216 -12.37 15.76 -4.46
CA LEU A 216 -11.70 16.51 -3.39
C LEU A 216 -10.34 15.93 -2.99
N LEU A 217 -10.14 14.60 -3.06
CA LEU A 217 -8.88 13.99 -2.66
C LEU A 217 -7.71 14.45 -3.56
N PRO A 218 -7.79 14.35 -4.90
CA PRO A 218 -6.72 14.89 -5.76
C PRO A 218 -6.60 16.41 -5.69
N SER A 219 -7.71 17.14 -5.48
CA SER A 219 -7.68 18.61 -5.34
C SER A 219 -6.95 19.02 -4.06
N GLY A 220 -7.23 18.37 -2.94
CA GLY A 220 -6.50 18.57 -1.68
C GLY A 220 -5.02 18.22 -1.80
N ALA A 221 -4.70 17.10 -2.44
CA ALA A 221 -3.29 16.72 -2.69
C ALA A 221 -2.59 17.74 -3.60
N ALA A 222 -3.22 18.21 -4.67
CA ALA A 222 -2.68 19.27 -5.53
C ALA A 222 -2.49 20.58 -4.77
N GLY A 223 -3.44 20.96 -3.91
CA GLY A 223 -3.32 22.11 -3.01
C GLY A 223 -2.11 22.00 -2.07
N LEU A 224 -1.91 20.81 -1.49
CA LEU A 224 -0.75 20.56 -0.62
C LEU A 224 0.58 20.68 -1.38
N LEU A 225 0.67 20.10 -2.58
CA LEU A 225 1.85 20.23 -3.45
C LEU A 225 2.12 21.68 -3.82
N THR A 226 1.07 22.45 -4.16
CA THR A 226 1.15 23.89 -4.44
C THR A 226 1.66 24.65 -3.20
N GLY A 227 1.13 24.30 -2.01
CA GLY A 227 1.59 24.88 -0.75
C GLY A 227 3.09 24.66 -0.48
N PHE A 228 3.63 23.48 -0.85
CA PHE A 228 5.07 23.22 -0.78
C PHE A 228 5.85 24.08 -1.78
N MET A 229 5.41 24.16 -3.04
CA MET A 229 6.09 24.95 -4.07
C MET A 229 6.12 26.44 -3.74
N LEU A 230 5.06 26.96 -3.16
CA LEU A 230 4.96 28.36 -2.75
C LEU A 230 5.47 28.62 -1.33
N SER A 231 5.95 27.59 -0.63
CA SER A 231 6.34 27.67 0.79
C SER A 231 5.27 28.33 1.68
N SER A 232 3.98 28.13 1.31
CA SER A 232 2.84 28.74 1.99
C SER A 232 2.18 27.76 2.95
N VAL A 233 2.36 28.01 4.23
CA VAL A 233 1.76 27.20 5.30
C VAL A 233 0.24 27.29 5.30
N HIS A 234 -0.33 28.46 4.99
CA HIS A 234 -1.78 28.61 4.91
C HIS A 234 -2.41 27.70 3.86
N ILE A 235 -1.78 27.61 2.66
CA ILE A 235 -2.24 26.72 1.61
C ILE A 235 -2.10 25.25 2.06
N GLN A 236 -0.98 24.88 2.70
CA GLN A 236 -0.75 23.53 3.22
C GLN A 236 -1.82 23.13 4.25
N LEU A 237 -2.13 24.01 5.22
CA LEU A 237 -3.16 23.74 6.23
C LEU A 237 -4.56 23.63 5.63
N THR A 238 -4.92 24.56 4.73
CA THR A 238 -6.23 24.49 4.04
C THR A 238 -6.36 23.19 3.25
N ALA A 239 -5.32 22.78 2.54
CA ALA A 239 -5.27 21.53 1.82
C ALA A 239 -5.37 20.31 2.76
N GLY A 240 -4.66 20.34 3.90
CA GLY A 240 -4.76 19.31 4.93
C GLY A 240 -6.16 19.18 5.52
N ILE A 241 -6.84 20.29 5.82
CA ILE A 241 -8.25 20.26 6.27
C ILE A 241 -9.15 19.66 5.18
N CYS A 242 -8.97 20.05 3.93
CA CYS A 242 -9.70 19.49 2.80
C CYS A 242 -9.49 17.97 2.70
N LEU A 243 -8.24 17.49 2.82
CA LEU A 243 -7.90 16.08 2.81
C LEU A 243 -8.55 15.34 4.00
N LEU A 244 -8.46 15.88 5.22
CA LEU A 244 -9.05 15.28 6.40
C LEU A 244 -10.58 15.09 6.26
N VAL A 245 -11.29 16.13 5.82
CA VAL A 245 -12.74 16.07 5.60
C VAL A 245 -13.08 15.06 4.52
N THR A 246 -12.30 15.05 3.43
CA THR A 246 -12.49 14.12 2.32
C THR A 246 -12.29 12.67 2.75
N LEU A 247 -11.22 12.39 3.49
CA LEU A 247 -10.94 11.04 3.98
C LEU A 247 -11.94 10.60 5.05
N ALA A 248 -12.41 11.51 5.92
CA ALA A 248 -13.48 11.22 6.86
C ALA A 248 -14.77 10.85 6.14
N LEU A 249 -15.13 11.55 5.05
CA LEU A 249 -16.29 11.22 4.22
C LEU A 249 -16.12 9.82 3.55
N CYS A 250 -14.94 9.52 3.07
CA CYS A 250 -14.61 8.20 2.49
C CYS A 250 -14.82 7.09 3.54
N VAL A 251 -14.22 7.25 4.71
CA VAL A 251 -14.32 6.30 5.84
C VAL A 251 -15.76 6.13 6.26
N TRP A 252 -16.52 7.22 6.44
CA TRP A 252 -17.93 7.17 6.76
C TRP A 252 -18.75 6.38 5.74
N ASN A 253 -18.53 6.59 4.45
CA ASN A 253 -19.24 5.87 3.39
C ASN A 253 -18.98 4.35 3.45
N LEU A 254 -17.72 3.95 3.61
CA LEU A 254 -17.30 2.56 3.65
C LEU A 254 -17.76 1.85 4.94
N LEU A 255 -17.62 2.49 6.11
CA LEU A 255 -18.12 1.96 7.38
C LEU A 255 -19.64 1.84 7.39
N SER A 256 -20.34 2.82 6.82
CA SER A 256 -21.80 2.78 6.69
C SER A 256 -22.26 1.66 5.75
N THR A 257 -21.50 1.36 4.69
CA THR A 257 -21.76 0.23 3.81
C THR A 257 -21.63 -1.09 4.56
N TRP A 258 -20.56 -1.26 5.34
CA TRP A 258 -20.35 -2.44 6.18
C TRP A 258 -21.43 -2.60 7.26
N SER A 259 -21.78 -1.52 7.96
CA SER A 259 -22.84 -1.53 8.97
C SER A 259 -24.19 -1.98 8.38
N GLN A 260 -24.56 -1.46 7.21
CA GLN A 260 -25.80 -1.84 6.52
C GLN A 260 -25.79 -3.27 5.97
N ALA A 261 -24.62 -3.88 5.80
CA ALA A 261 -24.48 -5.28 5.38
C ALA A 261 -24.64 -6.27 6.55
N GLY A 262 -24.96 -5.80 7.77
CA GLY A 262 -25.07 -6.64 8.96
C GLY A 262 -23.71 -6.98 9.60
N GLN A 263 -22.69 -6.18 9.30
CA GLN A 263 -21.34 -6.26 9.88
C GLN A 263 -20.66 -7.65 9.70
N PRO A 264 -20.66 -8.23 8.49
CA PRO A 264 -20.01 -9.51 8.29
C PRO A 264 -18.52 -9.38 8.55
N GLY A 265 -17.97 -10.35 9.28
CA GLY A 265 -16.57 -10.40 9.65
C GLY A 265 -15.80 -11.46 8.87
N SER A 266 -14.65 -11.06 8.31
CA SER A 266 -13.61 -11.94 7.76
C SER A 266 -12.26 -11.27 7.98
N VAL A 267 -11.17 -12.03 7.86
CA VAL A 267 -9.83 -11.42 7.95
C VAL A 267 -9.65 -10.29 6.92
N ALA A 268 -10.21 -10.45 5.72
CA ALA A 268 -10.18 -9.44 4.68
C ALA A 268 -10.92 -8.15 5.10
N THR A 269 -12.15 -8.29 5.60
CA THR A 269 -12.97 -7.16 6.07
C THR A 269 -12.30 -6.43 7.22
N ASP A 270 -11.80 -7.18 8.22
CA ASP A 270 -11.19 -6.57 9.41
C ASP A 270 -9.96 -5.75 9.07
N HIS A 271 -9.07 -6.28 8.22
CA HIS A 271 -7.89 -5.53 7.78
C HIS A 271 -8.27 -4.30 6.95
N LEU A 272 -9.28 -4.39 6.06
CA LEU A 272 -9.73 -3.23 5.29
C LEU A 272 -10.33 -2.15 6.18
N LEU A 273 -11.16 -2.52 7.17
CA LEU A 273 -11.76 -1.55 8.11
C LEU A 273 -10.70 -0.93 9.04
N THR A 274 -9.74 -1.73 9.50
CA THR A 274 -8.62 -1.24 10.31
C THR A 274 -7.73 -0.29 9.51
N ALA A 275 -7.52 -0.57 8.22
CA ALA A 275 -6.81 0.35 7.32
C ALA A 275 -7.49 1.72 7.24
N LEU A 276 -8.84 1.77 7.20
CA LEU A 276 -9.58 3.04 7.20
C LEU A 276 -9.38 3.85 8.49
N PHE A 277 -9.27 3.18 9.61
CA PHE A 277 -8.95 3.84 10.89
C PHE A 277 -7.54 4.46 10.84
N PHE A 278 -6.55 3.72 10.37
CA PHE A 278 -5.19 4.23 10.22
C PHE A 278 -5.06 5.31 9.15
N LEU A 279 -5.92 5.31 8.13
CA LEU A 279 -5.99 6.39 7.13
C LEU A 279 -6.31 7.74 7.80
N LEU A 280 -7.24 7.77 8.75
CA LEU A 280 -7.55 8.99 9.51
C LEU A 280 -6.41 9.37 10.46
N ILE A 281 -5.79 8.40 11.15
CA ILE A 281 -4.64 8.67 12.02
C ILE A 281 -3.48 9.24 11.18
N MET A 282 -3.22 8.70 9.99
CA MET A 282 -2.21 9.20 9.08
C MET A 282 -2.43 10.68 8.78
N GLU A 283 -3.62 11.08 8.41
CA GLU A 283 -3.92 12.47 8.08
C GLU A 283 -3.78 13.40 9.29
N VAL A 284 -4.33 13.00 10.44
CA VAL A 284 -4.20 13.77 11.69
C VAL A 284 -2.74 13.92 12.12
N THR A 285 -1.94 12.86 12.02
CA THR A 285 -0.50 12.93 12.34
C THR A 285 0.27 13.77 11.34
N GLY A 286 -0.08 13.70 10.04
CA GLY A 286 0.50 14.57 9.00
C GLY A 286 0.22 16.04 9.25
N MET A 287 -1.03 16.39 9.58
CA MET A 287 -1.41 17.76 9.97
C MET A 287 -0.69 18.21 11.25
N ALA A 288 -0.57 17.36 12.25
CA ALA A 288 0.14 17.67 13.49
C ALA A 288 1.62 18.00 13.22
N VAL A 289 2.27 17.23 12.35
CA VAL A 289 3.66 17.52 11.89
C VAL A 289 3.73 18.89 11.20
N GLY A 290 2.78 19.17 10.29
CA GLY A 290 2.68 20.47 9.60
C GLY A 290 2.46 21.64 10.57
N LEU A 291 1.52 21.51 11.51
CA LEU A 291 1.24 22.53 12.53
C LEU A 291 2.43 22.78 13.45
N ASN A 292 3.19 21.74 13.79
CA ASN A 292 4.37 21.88 14.64
C ASN A 292 5.45 22.78 14.02
N VAL A 293 5.54 22.84 12.68
CA VAL A 293 6.46 23.72 11.96
C VAL A 293 6.10 25.21 12.15
N LEU A 294 4.81 25.51 12.40
CA LEU A 294 4.32 26.87 12.61
C LEU A 294 4.59 27.44 14.00
N TRP A 295 4.83 26.57 14.98
CA TRP A 295 5.01 26.98 16.36
C TRP A 295 6.48 27.32 16.62
N THR A 296 6.74 28.46 17.26
CA THR A 296 8.10 28.89 17.57
C THR A 296 8.20 29.19 19.08
N PRO A 297 8.94 28.39 19.88
CA PRO A 297 9.62 27.14 19.47
C PRO A 297 8.62 26.02 19.18
N PRO A 298 8.99 25.01 18.36
CA PRO A 298 8.11 23.87 18.10
C PRO A 298 7.64 23.18 19.37
N LEU A 299 6.35 22.85 19.46
CA LEU A 299 5.77 22.20 20.64
C LEU A 299 6.26 20.77 20.84
N MET A 300 6.43 20.05 19.71
CA MET A 300 6.93 18.68 19.73
C MET A 300 8.44 18.66 19.54
N PRO A 301 9.19 17.85 20.30
CA PRO A 301 10.62 17.72 20.12
C PRO A 301 10.93 17.41 18.67
N TYR A 302 11.82 18.19 18.10
CA TYR A 302 12.25 18.02 16.73
C TYR A 302 13.04 16.75 16.60
N GLY A 303 12.65 15.95 15.66
CA GLY A 303 13.44 14.82 15.26
C GLY A 303 12.79 14.03 14.13
N THR A 304 13.57 13.19 13.51
CA THR A 304 13.13 12.22 12.52
C THR A 304 12.07 11.26 13.07
N LEU A 305 11.91 11.18 14.39
CA LEU A 305 11.01 10.23 15.06
C LEU A 305 9.52 10.50 14.76
N HIS A 306 9.07 11.76 14.74
CA HIS A 306 7.68 12.08 14.40
C HIS A 306 7.39 11.82 12.92
N LEU A 307 8.36 12.07 12.06
CA LEU A 307 8.27 11.71 10.65
C LEU A 307 8.24 10.19 10.47
N VAL A 308 9.00 9.44 11.29
CA VAL A 308 8.95 7.97 11.32
C VAL A 308 7.58 7.49 11.77
N ALA A 309 6.98 8.09 12.82
CA ALA A 309 5.63 7.75 13.26
C ALA A 309 4.60 7.97 12.15
N TYR A 310 4.58 9.16 11.53
CA TYR A 310 3.69 9.49 10.41
C TYR A 310 3.85 8.50 9.24
N THR A 311 5.08 8.25 8.81
CA THR A 311 5.35 7.34 7.69
C THR A 311 4.96 5.89 8.00
N HIS A 312 5.18 5.39 9.22
CA HIS A 312 4.77 4.05 9.61
C HIS A 312 3.25 3.92 9.74
N THR A 313 2.55 4.96 10.21
CA THR A 313 1.09 5.00 10.17
C THR A 313 0.57 4.88 8.74
N ALA A 314 1.18 5.62 7.79
CA ALA A 314 0.81 5.58 6.39
C ALA A 314 1.09 4.22 5.75
N PHE A 315 2.33 3.72 5.88
CA PHE A 315 2.77 2.54 5.12
C PHE A 315 2.40 1.22 5.79
N ILE A 316 2.44 1.12 7.12
CA ILE A 316 2.08 -0.11 7.83
C ILE A 316 0.62 -0.07 8.26
N GLY A 317 0.21 1.01 8.93
CA GLY A 317 -1.15 1.13 9.46
C GLY A 317 -2.22 1.16 8.38
N PHE A 318 -2.05 1.99 7.35
CA PHE A 318 -3.02 2.11 6.27
C PHE A 318 -2.73 1.15 5.11
N LEU A 319 -1.60 1.34 4.41
CA LEU A 319 -1.37 0.64 3.14
C LEU A 319 -1.15 -0.87 3.32
N LEU A 320 -0.30 -1.28 4.25
CA LEU A 320 -0.04 -2.70 4.47
C LEU A 320 -1.27 -3.41 5.03
N GLN A 321 -2.04 -2.79 5.94
CA GLN A 321 -3.32 -3.34 6.40
C GLN A 321 -4.27 -3.57 5.23
N ALA A 322 -4.45 -2.58 4.34
CA ALA A 322 -5.32 -2.71 3.18
C ALA A 322 -4.83 -3.79 2.20
N ILE A 323 -3.51 -3.88 1.98
CA ILE A 323 -2.91 -4.94 1.15
C ILE A 323 -3.14 -6.32 1.76
N VAL A 324 -2.96 -6.50 3.06
CA VAL A 324 -3.22 -7.77 3.74
C VAL A 324 -4.68 -8.18 3.58
N GLY A 325 -5.62 -7.24 3.74
CA GLY A 325 -7.03 -7.46 3.47
C GLY A 325 -7.29 -7.84 2.00
N GLY A 326 -6.65 -7.13 1.06
CA GLY A 326 -6.72 -7.42 -0.36
C GLY A 326 -6.17 -8.80 -0.73
N LEU A 327 -5.03 -9.21 -0.16
CA LEU A 327 -4.45 -10.55 -0.34
C LEU A 327 -5.37 -11.64 0.21
N ALA A 328 -5.92 -11.43 1.41
CA ALA A 328 -6.85 -12.38 2.02
C ALA A 328 -8.13 -12.56 1.18
N TYR A 329 -8.57 -11.53 0.47
CA TYR A 329 -9.68 -11.57 -0.48
C TYR A 329 -9.31 -12.23 -1.81
N ALA A 330 -8.19 -11.80 -2.43
CA ALA A 330 -7.86 -12.14 -3.81
C ALA A 330 -7.23 -13.53 -3.97
N VAL A 331 -6.33 -13.95 -3.06
CA VAL A 331 -5.59 -15.20 -3.18
C VAL A 331 -6.51 -16.44 -3.22
N PRO A 332 -7.48 -16.62 -2.30
CA PRO A 332 -8.41 -17.74 -2.36
C PRO A 332 -9.21 -17.79 -3.66
N ARG A 333 -9.70 -16.65 -4.12
CA ARG A 333 -10.51 -16.53 -5.32
C ARG A 333 -9.73 -16.83 -6.60
N LEU A 334 -8.53 -16.28 -6.73
CA LEU A 334 -7.65 -16.56 -7.86
C LEU A 334 -7.28 -18.04 -7.93
N LEU A 335 -6.92 -18.65 -6.79
CA LEU A 335 -6.58 -20.06 -6.74
C LEU A 335 -7.79 -20.93 -7.11
N ALA A 336 -8.99 -20.59 -6.64
CA ALA A 336 -10.21 -21.32 -6.97
C ALA A 336 -10.53 -21.25 -8.48
N VAL A 337 -10.46 -20.07 -9.09
CA VAL A 337 -10.68 -19.89 -10.53
C VAL A 337 -9.65 -20.65 -11.37
N ARG A 338 -8.38 -20.66 -10.93
CA ARG A 338 -7.27 -21.25 -11.70
C ARG A 338 -7.13 -22.76 -11.55
N ARG A 339 -7.51 -23.30 -10.40
CA ARG A 339 -7.30 -24.73 -10.10
C ARG A 339 -8.53 -25.57 -10.34
N VAL A 340 -9.73 -24.96 -10.30
CA VAL A 340 -11.00 -25.67 -10.47
C VAL A 340 -11.70 -25.20 -11.74
N THR A 341 -11.73 -26.06 -12.77
CA THR A 341 -12.41 -25.78 -14.04
C THR A 341 -13.92 -25.79 -13.90
N SER A 342 -14.45 -26.70 -13.09
CA SER A 342 -15.90 -26.81 -12.82
C SER A 342 -16.42 -25.66 -11.99
N GLN A 343 -17.30 -24.84 -12.56
CA GLN A 343 -17.93 -23.72 -11.85
C GLN A 343 -18.69 -24.20 -10.60
N LYS A 344 -19.32 -25.38 -10.65
CA LYS A 344 -20.07 -25.97 -9.53
C LYS A 344 -19.17 -26.32 -8.33
N LYS A 345 -17.91 -26.72 -8.57
CA LYS A 345 -16.96 -27.11 -7.51
C LYS A 345 -16.13 -25.94 -6.95
N ARG A 346 -16.07 -24.80 -7.67
CA ARG A 346 -15.29 -23.62 -7.25
C ARG A 346 -15.67 -23.07 -5.89
N PRO A 347 -16.96 -22.90 -5.51
CA PRO A 347 -17.35 -22.35 -4.22
C PRO A 347 -16.79 -23.13 -3.04
N ALA A 348 -16.92 -24.45 -3.03
CA ALA A 348 -16.44 -25.30 -1.94
C ALA A 348 -14.90 -25.21 -1.76
N TYR A 349 -14.15 -25.22 -2.88
CA TYR A 349 -12.70 -25.05 -2.79
C TYR A 349 -12.28 -23.64 -2.36
N ARG A 350 -13.00 -22.61 -2.80
CA ARG A 350 -12.79 -21.23 -2.34
C ARG A 350 -13.02 -21.10 -0.84
N GLU A 351 -14.13 -21.66 -0.32
CA GLU A 351 -14.46 -21.64 1.10
C GLU A 351 -13.38 -22.35 1.94
N GLN A 352 -12.85 -23.47 1.48
CA GLN A 352 -11.70 -24.12 2.12
C GLN A 352 -10.47 -23.19 2.23
N LEU A 353 -10.17 -22.43 1.17
CA LEU A 353 -9.04 -21.50 1.16
C LEU A 353 -9.34 -20.25 2.01
N GLU A 354 -10.56 -19.74 2.00
CA GLU A 354 -11.00 -18.63 2.86
C GLU A 354 -10.92 -19.02 4.33
N HIS A 355 -11.27 -20.27 4.70
CA HIS A 355 -11.10 -20.77 6.06
C HIS A 355 -9.61 -20.79 6.51
N ILE A 356 -8.69 -21.14 5.61
CA ILE A 356 -7.24 -21.04 5.90
C ILE A 356 -6.85 -19.60 6.20
N MET A 357 -7.35 -18.63 5.41
CA MET A 357 -7.06 -17.21 5.62
C MET A 357 -7.67 -16.66 6.91
N ASP A 358 -8.85 -17.12 7.29
CA ASP A 358 -9.56 -16.67 8.51
C ASP A 358 -9.02 -17.29 9.81
N ARG A 359 -8.21 -18.34 9.73
CA ARG A 359 -7.61 -18.96 10.91
C ARG A 359 -6.77 -17.91 11.66
N TRP A 360 -6.93 -17.83 12.99
CA TRP A 360 -6.26 -16.84 13.87
C TRP A 360 -6.43 -15.37 13.44
N ARG A 361 -7.58 -15.06 12.85
CA ARG A 361 -7.96 -13.73 12.36
C ARG A 361 -7.69 -12.62 13.39
N ALA A 362 -8.24 -12.77 14.61
CA ALA A 362 -8.10 -11.77 15.66
C ALA A 362 -6.62 -11.51 16.02
N ILE A 363 -5.82 -12.57 16.16
CA ILE A 363 -4.38 -12.45 16.46
C ILE A 363 -3.66 -11.68 15.36
N GLN A 364 -3.90 -12.02 14.10
CA GLN A 364 -3.22 -11.38 12.97
C GLN A 364 -3.54 -9.89 12.89
N VAL A 365 -4.83 -9.53 12.97
CA VAL A 365 -5.29 -8.13 12.91
C VAL A 365 -4.77 -7.35 14.12
N SER A 366 -4.87 -7.91 15.33
CA SER A 366 -4.39 -7.26 16.56
C SER A 366 -2.87 -7.05 16.53
N CYS A 367 -2.10 -8.06 16.13
CA CYS A 367 -0.64 -7.95 16.05
C CYS A 367 -0.21 -6.83 15.09
N LEU A 368 -0.82 -6.74 13.90
CA LEU A 368 -0.48 -5.70 12.94
C LEU A 368 -0.89 -4.31 13.47
N SER A 369 -2.08 -4.21 14.06
CA SER A 369 -2.64 -2.94 14.55
C SER A 369 -1.88 -2.41 15.77
N PHE A 370 -1.72 -3.23 16.81
CA PHE A 370 -1.00 -2.82 18.03
C PHE A 370 0.50 -2.65 17.79
N GLY A 371 1.10 -3.45 16.91
CA GLY A 371 2.48 -3.24 16.49
C GLY A 371 2.67 -1.89 15.81
N THR A 372 1.74 -1.48 14.93
CA THR A 372 1.76 -0.16 14.30
C THR A 372 1.55 0.96 15.32
N LEU A 373 0.51 0.86 16.16
CA LEU A 373 0.24 1.87 17.19
C LEU A 373 1.41 2.03 18.15
N GLY A 374 2.07 0.94 18.54
CA GLY A 374 3.26 0.99 19.37
C GLY A 374 4.38 1.81 18.73
N LEU A 375 4.67 1.58 17.43
CA LEU A 375 5.67 2.39 16.70
C LEU A 375 5.27 3.86 16.59
N VAL A 376 3.98 4.16 16.46
CA VAL A 376 3.47 5.55 16.41
C VAL A 376 3.63 6.24 17.77
N LEU A 377 3.49 5.52 18.87
CA LEU A 377 3.58 6.06 20.23
C LEU A 377 5.03 6.21 20.74
N VAL A 378 5.99 5.46 20.17
CA VAL A 378 7.41 5.54 20.57
C VAL A 378 7.96 6.98 20.58
N PRO A 379 7.71 7.84 19.58
CA PRO A 379 8.16 9.24 19.62
C PRO A 379 7.66 10.00 20.85
N SER A 380 6.44 9.72 21.31
CA SER A 380 5.90 10.36 22.53
C SER A 380 6.59 9.89 23.79
N LEU A 381 7.07 8.65 23.83
CA LEU A 381 7.86 8.15 24.96
C LEU A 381 9.21 8.87 25.05
N THR A 382 9.81 9.24 23.93
CA THR A 382 11.11 9.93 23.91
C THR A 382 11.09 11.35 24.46
N TRP A 383 9.91 11.91 24.73
CA TRP A 383 9.79 13.19 25.44
C TRP A 383 10.23 13.09 26.91
N ASN A 384 9.94 11.96 27.54
CA ASN A 384 10.21 11.75 28.97
C ASN A 384 11.36 10.77 29.23
N PHE A 385 11.72 9.96 28.22
CA PHE A 385 12.72 8.91 28.33
C PHE A 385 13.75 9.00 27.21
N PRO A 386 15.05 8.90 27.51
CA PRO A 386 16.07 8.85 26.46
C PRO A 386 15.92 7.59 25.60
N LEU A 387 16.42 7.62 24.37
CA LEU A 387 16.37 6.48 23.44
C LEU A 387 17.02 5.21 24.01
N THR A 388 17.97 5.35 24.95
CA THR A 388 18.63 4.24 25.66
C THR A 388 17.80 3.66 26.81
N SER A 389 16.64 4.26 27.11
CA SER A 389 15.77 3.80 28.19
C SER A 389 15.19 2.41 27.89
N SER A 390 15.13 1.55 28.90
CA SER A 390 14.51 0.23 28.82
C SER A 390 13.03 0.31 28.39
N TRP A 391 12.30 1.34 28.78
CA TRP A 391 10.91 1.55 28.40
C TRP A 391 10.76 1.77 26.88
N VAL A 392 11.61 2.62 26.29
CA VAL A 392 11.61 2.87 24.84
C VAL A 392 11.99 1.59 24.10
N HIS A 393 13.05 0.90 24.55
CA HIS A 393 13.46 -0.37 23.94
C HIS A 393 12.35 -1.43 24.00
N THR A 394 11.72 -1.61 25.18
CA THR A 394 10.62 -2.57 25.34
C THR A 394 9.47 -2.24 24.39
N ALA A 395 9.04 -0.97 24.32
CA ALA A 395 7.96 -0.56 23.43
C ALA A 395 8.28 -0.84 21.95
N VAL A 396 9.48 -0.51 21.51
CA VAL A 396 9.93 -0.75 20.14
C VAL A 396 10.01 -2.25 19.84
N TRP A 397 10.67 -3.04 20.68
CA TRP A 397 10.82 -4.48 20.43
C TRP A 397 9.50 -5.23 20.48
N THR A 398 8.59 -4.85 21.39
CA THR A 398 7.22 -5.39 21.42
C THR A 398 6.50 -5.07 20.11
N SER A 399 6.58 -3.81 19.66
CA SER A 399 5.94 -3.40 18.40
C SER A 399 6.48 -4.15 17.19
N VAL A 400 7.81 -4.25 17.06
CA VAL A 400 8.47 -5.00 15.99
C VAL A 400 8.10 -6.49 16.05
N GLY A 401 8.10 -7.08 17.25
CA GLY A 401 7.70 -8.49 17.45
C GLY A 401 6.26 -8.75 16.99
N LEU A 402 5.33 -7.87 17.34
CA LEU A 402 3.93 -7.96 16.90
C LEU A 402 3.81 -7.85 15.37
N LEU A 403 4.50 -6.88 14.75
CA LEU A 403 4.49 -6.73 13.29
C LEU A 403 5.04 -7.96 12.59
N LEU A 404 6.18 -8.47 13.02
CA LEU A 404 6.78 -9.69 12.46
C LEU A 404 5.88 -10.90 12.64
N SER A 405 5.20 -11.03 13.79
CA SER A 405 4.24 -12.10 14.03
C SER A 405 3.09 -12.07 13.04
N SER A 406 2.51 -10.89 12.76
CA SER A 406 1.43 -10.75 11.77
C SER A 406 1.90 -11.09 10.35
N LEU A 407 3.09 -10.61 9.94
CA LEU A 407 3.67 -10.92 8.63
C LEU A 407 3.96 -12.40 8.46
N THR A 408 4.49 -13.04 9.50
CA THR A 408 4.76 -14.49 9.53
C THR A 408 3.45 -15.29 9.40
N LEU A 409 2.43 -14.94 10.18
CA LEU A 409 1.12 -15.58 10.10
C LEU A 409 0.52 -15.49 8.69
N LEU A 410 0.55 -14.32 8.06
CA LEU A 410 0.05 -14.18 6.70
C LEU A 410 0.87 -14.99 5.70
N THR A 411 2.21 -14.97 5.82
CA THR A 411 3.09 -15.76 4.94
C THR A 411 2.79 -17.26 5.04
N MET A 412 2.62 -17.78 6.25
CA MET A 412 2.23 -19.18 6.49
C MET A 412 0.87 -19.52 5.86
N LYS A 413 -0.12 -18.65 6.02
CA LYS A 413 -1.45 -18.83 5.42
C LYS A 413 -1.40 -18.82 3.88
N ILE A 414 -0.68 -17.88 3.28
CA ILE A 414 -0.48 -17.84 1.82
C ILE A 414 0.21 -19.12 1.35
N ALA A 415 1.29 -19.54 2.01
CA ALA A 415 1.99 -20.78 1.68
C ALA A 415 1.07 -22.01 1.79
N GLN A 416 0.28 -22.09 2.86
CA GLN A 416 -0.70 -23.17 3.06
C GLN A 416 -1.79 -23.13 1.98
N ALA A 417 -2.36 -21.97 1.66
CA ALA A 417 -3.36 -21.83 0.61
C ALA A 417 -2.81 -22.23 -0.77
N VAL A 418 -1.58 -21.80 -1.07
CA VAL A 418 -0.88 -22.18 -2.32
C VAL A 418 -0.56 -23.67 -2.35
N GLY A 419 -0.24 -24.29 -1.23
CA GLY A 419 0.01 -25.76 -1.12
C GLY A 419 -1.25 -26.62 -1.13
N THR A 420 -2.44 -26.06 -0.84
CA THR A 420 -3.69 -26.81 -0.79
C THR A 420 -4.23 -27.05 -2.20
N HIS A 421 -4.51 -28.31 -2.55
CA HIS A 421 -5.07 -28.73 -3.84
C HIS A 421 -6.54 -29.14 -3.69
N PRO A 422 -7.37 -28.98 -4.76
CA PRO A 422 -8.75 -29.44 -4.75
C PRO A 422 -8.82 -30.96 -4.51
N THR A 423 -9.74 -31.39 -3.66
CA THR A 423 -10.03 -32.82 -3.45
C THR A 423 -10.58 -33.44 -4.73
N GLY A 424 -9.97 -34.52 -5.19
CA GLY A 424 -10.39 -35.28 -6.41
C GLY A 424 -9.52 -35.06 -7.65
N GLU A 425 -8.64 -34.07 -7.72
CA GLU A 425 -7.69 -33.91 -8.85
C GLU A 425 -6.35 -34.64 -8.62
N ARG A 426 -6.05 -35.10 -7.40
CA ARG A 426 -4.84 -35.90 -7.12
C ARG A 426 -4.89 -37.30 -7.79
N ALA A 427 -6.07 -37.86 -7.99
CA ALA A 427 -6.21 -39.17 -8.60
C ALA A 427 -6.03 -39.23 -10.13
N ALA A 428 -6.00 -38.06 -10.80
CA ALA A 428 -5.87 -37.98 -12.25
C ALA A 428 -4.43 -37.65 -12.73
N ARG A 429 -3.47 -37.54 -11.82
CA ARG A 429 -2.08 -37.21 -12.15
C ARG A 429 -1.05 -38.31 -11.81
N ASN A 430 -1.50 -39.41 -11.22
CA ASN A 430 -0.77 -40.67 -11.07
C ASN A 430 -1.34 -41.70 -12.06
#